data_1a651c1e891ad2695e80c5818f0ffe49
#
_entry.id   1a651c1e891ad2695e80c5818f0ffe49
#
_cell.length_a   1.000
_cell.length_b   1.000
_cell.length_c   1.000
_cell.angle_alpha   90.00
_cell.angle_beta   90.00
_cell.angle_gamma   90.00
#
_symmetry.space_group_name_H-M   'P 1'
#
loop_
_entity.id
_entity.type
_entity.pdbx_description
1 polymer ?
#
loop_
_entity_poly.entity_id
_entity_poly.type
_entity_poly.pdbx_seq_one_letter_code
_entity_poly.pdbx_strand_id
1 'polypeptide(L)'
;MEALLTAIALWLSINFPLPANLNHPAIKFVSAAEMIAPLNKNQLGTSDVSASEISSDIVSLYSNESKTIFLLDGWTGKTPAELSILVHEMVHHLQNVGQLKFACPEEREELAYKAQDSWLHLFGRDLESDFQMDPFTILVKSKCL
;
A
#
# COMPACT_ATOMS: atom_id res chain seq x y z
N MET A 1 3.47 -16.72 -3.16
CA MET A 1 2.80 -15.45 -2.86
C MET A 1 1.85 -15.57 -1.66
N GLU A 2 1.03 -16.58 -1.60
CA GLU A 2 0.04 -16.75 -0.53
C GLU A 2 0.65 -16.83 0.88
N ALA A 3 1.73 -17.60 1.04
CA ALA A 3 2.44 -17.68 2.32
C ALA A 3 3.04 -16.32 2.74
N LEU A 4 3.51 -15.55 1.78
CA LEU A 4 4.03 -14.21 2.03
C LEU A 4 2.92 -13.25 2.49
N LEU A 5 1.77 -13.28 1.83
CA LEU A 5 0.61 -12.45 2.22
C LEU A 5 0.13 -12.82 3.61
N THR A 6 0.10 -14.10 3.95
CA THR A 6 -0.25 -14.57 5.31
C THR A 6 0.74 -14.03 6.34
N ALA A 7 2.03 -14.15 6.08
CA ALA A 7 3.07 -13.66 6.99
C ALA A 7 2.95 -12.14 7.22
N ILE A 8 2.74 -11.38 6.15
CA ILE A 8 2.56 -9.93 6.24
C ILE A 8 1.29 -9.58 7.02
N ALA A 9 0.18 -10.23 6.73
CA ALA A 9 -1.08 -9.99 7.43
C ALA A 9 -0.97 -10.24 8.93
N LEU A 10 -0.31 -11.33 9.32
CA LEU A 10 -0.09 -11.65 10.73
C LEU A 10 0.84 -10.63 11.39
N TRP A 11 1.94 -10.28 10.74
CA TRP A 11 2.87 -9.27 11.27
C TRP A 11 2.17 -7.93 11.47
N LEU A 12 1.36 -7.50 10.52
CA LEU A 12 0.58 -6.27 10.60
C LEU A 12 -0.43 -6.30 11.76
N SER A 13 -1.17 -7.40 11.92
CA SER A 13 -2.17 -7.52 12.97
C SER A 13 -1.57 -7.57 14.37
N ILE A 14 -0.34 -8.07 14.51
CA ILE A 14 0.38 -8.12 15.78
C ILE A 14 0.94 -6.75 16.16
N ASN A 15 1.43 -5.99 15.19
CA ASN A 15 2.18 -4.75 15.45
C ASN A 15 1.34 -3.47 15.29
N PHE A 16 0.19 -3.54 14.65
CA PHE A 16 -0.65 -2.38 14.32
C PHE A 16 -2.11 -2.69 14.62
N PRO A 17 -2.96 -1.65 14.84
CA PRO A 17 -4.40 -1.83 15.09
C PRO A 17 -5.16 -2.20 13.80
N LEU A 18 -4.85 -3.35 13.24
CA LEU A 18 -5.44 -3.89 12.02
C LEU A 18 -6.06 -5.27 12.31
N PRO A 19 -7.14 -5.64 11.63
CA PRO A 19 -7.77 -6.95 11.83
C PRO A 19 -6.87 -8.07 11.32
N ALA A 20 -6.89 -9.21 12.03
CA ALA A 20 -6.27 -10.44 11.55
C ALA A 20 -7.19 -11.10 10.53
N ASN A 21 -7.04 -10.75 9.26
CA ASN A 21 -7.85 -11.30 8.19
C ASN A 21 -6.97 -12.06 7.20
N LEU A 22 -7.31 -13.34 6.98
CA LEU A 22 -6.57 -14.22 6.08
C LEU A 22 -7.20 -14.36 4.70
N ASN A 23 -8.22 -13.57 4.39
CA ASN A 23 -8.74 -13.45 3.03
C ASN A 23 -7.81 -12.53 2.24
N HIS A 24 -6.97 -13.12 1.41
CA HIS A 24 -5.92 -12.39 0.72
C HIS A 24 -6.48 -11.58 -0.45
N PRO A 25 -5.85 -10.42 -0.76
CA PRO A 25 -6.17 -9.68 -1.97
C PRO A 25 -5.71 -10.45 -3.20
N ALA A 26 -6.29 -10.14 -4.35
CA ALA A 26 -5.71 -10.54 -5.62
C ALA A 26 -4.47 -9.71 -5.90
N ILE A 27 -3.48 -10.30 -6.56
CA ILE A 27 -2.25 -9.59 -6.97
C ILE A 27 -2.24 -9.57 -8.49
N LYS A 28 -2.07 -8.37 -9.07
CA LYS A 28 -1.91 -8.19 -10.51
C LYS A 28 -0.64 -7.40 -10.80
N PHE A 29 0.09 -7.87 -11.79
CA PHE A 29 1.28 -7.17 -12.30
C PHE A 29 0.89 -6.40 -13.54
N VAL A 30 1.26 -5.13 -13.58
CA VAL A 30 0.89 -4.22 -14.66
C VAL A 30 2.09 -3.39 -15.09
N SER A 31 2.08 -2.90 -16.34
CA SER A 31 3.10 -1.99 -16.82
C SER A 31 2.97 -0.61 -16.14
N ALA A 32 4.01 0.21 -16.22
CA ALA A 32 3.96 1.58 -15.71
C ALA A 32 2.84 2.39 -16.40
N ALA A 33 2.64 2.19 -17.70
CA ALA A 33 1.57 2.84 -18.45
C ALA A 33 0.19 2.40 -17.96
N GLU A 34 0.00 1.11 -17.69
CA GLU A 34 -1.25 0.58 -17.13
C GLU A 34 -1.49 1.07 -15.70
N MET A 35 -0.43 1.24 -14.92
CA MET A 35 -0.53 1.76 -13.55
C MET A 35 -1.05 3.21 -13.54
N ILE A 36 -0.64 4.01 -14.50
CA ILE A 36 -1.07 5.40 -14.66
C ILE A 36 -2.44 5.49 -15.36
N ALA A 37 -2.74 4.58 -16.29
CA ALA A 37 -3.97 4.53 -17.06
C ALA A 37 -5.26 4.22 -16.27
N PRO A 38 -5.24 3.74 -15.03
CA PRO A 38 -6.45 3.55 -14.23
C PRO A 38 -7.04 4.83 -13.68
N LEU A 39 -6.41 5.91 -13.97
CA LEU A 39 -7.14 7.17 -14.05
C LEU A 39 -8.26 7.06 -15.09
N ASN A 40 -8.28 6.02 -15.92
CA ASN A 40 -9.45 5.52 -16.67
C ASN A 40 -10.41 4.81 -15.71
N LYS A 41 -11.52 5.46 -15.49
CA LYS A 41 -12.62 5.16 -14.58
C LYS A 41 -13.16 3.71 -14.56
N ASN A 42 -12.69 2.82 -15.43
CA ASN A 42 -13.28 1.50 -15.63
C ASN A 42 -12.51 0.31 -15.02
N GLN A 43 -11.30 0.53 -14.51
CA GLN A 43 -10.48 -0.56 -13.96
C GLN A 43 -10.20 -0.46 -12.48
N LEU A 44 -10.23 0.72 -11.91
CA LEU A 44 -9.90 0.95 -10.50
C LEU A 44 -10.93 1.74 -9.71
N GLY A 45 -12.06 2.15 -10.24
CA GLY A 45 -13.01 2.99 -9.52
C GLY A 45 -12.35 4.24 -8.92
N THR A 46 -12.52 5.39 -9.50
CA THR A 46 -11.82 6.64 -9.12
C THR A 46 -12.07 7.11 -7.69
N SER A 47 -13.05 6.52 -7.01
CA SER A 47 -13.36 6.82 -5.60
C SER A 47 -12.46 6.09 -4.60
N ASP A 48 -11.72 5.07 -5.07
CA ASP A 48 -10.96 4.15 -4.21
C ASP A 48 -9.49 4.52 -4.08
N VAL A 49 -9.01 5.45 -4.89
CA VAL A 49 -7.60 5.80 -4.96
C VAL A 49 -7.40 7.20 -4.39
N SER A 50 -6.49 7.35 -3.43
CA SER A 50 -6.17 8.66 -2.88
C SER A 50 -5.42 9.52 -3.91
N ALA A 51 -5.60 10.84 -3.82
CA ALA A 51 -4.91 11.77 -4.70
C ALA A 51 -3.39 11.69 -4.59
N SER A 52 -2.88 11.23 -3.44
CA SER A 52 -1.45 11.05 -3.20
C SER A 52 -0.86 9.87 -3.98
N GLU A 53 -1.71 8.94 -4.41
CA GLU A 53 -1.30 7.78 -5.20
C GLU A 53 -1.28 8.07 -6.70
N ILE A 54 -1.82 9.21 -7.11
CA ILE A 54 -1.92 9.61 -8.52
C ILE A 54 -0.71 10.46 -8.89
N SER A 55 0.44 9.83 -9.04
CA SER A 55 1.66 10.50 -9.52
C SER A 55 2.38 9.63 -10.53
N SER A 56 3.29 10.22 -11.30
CA SER A 56 4.13 9.48 -12.25
C SER A 56 5.08 8.47 -11.56
N ASP A 57 5.21 8.57 -10.24
CA ASP A 57 6.11 7.74 -9.44
C ASP A 57 5.37 6.59 -8.74
N ILE A 58 4.13 6.30 -9.13
CA ILE A 58 3.34 5.21 -8.56
C ILE A 58 4.00 3.88 -8.86
N VAL A 59 4.33 3.13 -7.80
CA VAL A 59 4.95 1.80 -7.89
C VAL A 59 3.97 0.68 -7.53
N SER A 60 2.84 1.03 -6.93
CA SER A 60 1.78 0.09 -6.54
C SER A 60 0.48 0.82 -6.28
N LEU A 61 -0.62 0.10 -6.31
CA LEU A 61 -1.95 0.61 -5.97
C LEU A 61 -2.80 -0.51 -5.36
N TYR A 62 -3.70 -0.14 -4.45
CA TYR A 62 -4.74 -1.03 -3.96
C TYR A 62 -6.12 -0.52 -4.36
N SER A 63 -6.96 -1.41 -4.91
CA SER A 63 -8.36 -1.12 -5.21
C SER A 63 -9.26 -1.70 -4.12
N ASN A 64 -10.00 -0.86 -3.41
CA ASN A 64 -10.99 -1.27 -2.42
C ASN A 64 -12.11 -2.10 -3.05
N GLU A 65 -12.55 -1.69 -4.24
CA GLU A 65 -13.68 -2.32 -4.94
C GLU A 65 -13.37 -3.75 -5.34
N SER A 66 -12.24 -3.95 -6.03
CA SER A 66 -11.85 -5.27 -6.52
C SER A 66 -11.00 -6.07 -5.54
N LYS A 67 -10.61 -5.47 -4.40
CA LYS A 67 -9.69 -6.07 -3.41
C LYS A 67 -8.45 -6.62 -4.09
N THR A 68 -7.84 -5.80 -4.93
CA THR A 68 -6.69 -6.16 -5.75
C THR A 68 -5.53 -5.22 -5.47
N ILE A 69 -4.34 -5.78 -5.29
CA ILE A 69 -3.09 -5.03 -5.25
C ILE A 69 -2.46 -5.09 -6.64
N PHE A 70 -2.16 -3.93 -7.20
CA PHE A 70 -1.46 -3.79 -8.48
C PHE A 70 0.00 -3.47 -8.20
N LEU A 71 0.88 -4.29 -8.73
CA LEU A 71 2.34 -4.11 -8.64
C LEU A 71 2.91 -3.92 -10.05
N LEU A 72 4.01 -3.18 -10.14
CA LEU A 72 4.68 -3.01 -11.43
C LEU A 72 5.29 -4.33 -11.90
N ASP A 73 5.25 -4.56 -13.21
CA ASP A 73 6.02 -5.63 -13.84
C ASP A 73 7.50 -5.49 -13.44
N GLY A 74 8.12 -6.61 -13.13
CA GLY A 74 9.48 -6.64 -12.64
C GLY A 74 9.62 -6.66 -11.11
N TRP A 75 8.54 -6.45 -10.36
CA TRP A 75 8.56 -6.64 -8.92
C TRP A 75 8.87 -8.10 -8.59
N THR A 76 9.89 -8.35 -7.78
CA THR A 76 10.36 -9.71 -7.49
C THR A 76 10.07 -10.16 -6.05
N GLY A 77 9.90 -9.23 -5.14
CA GLY A 77 9.79 -9.50 -3.71
C GLY A 77 11.10 -9.97 -3.07
N LYS A 78 12.23 -9.72 -3.71
CA LYS A 78 13.55 -10.20 -3.24
C LYS A 78 14.30 -9.19 -2.40
N THR A 79 13.84 -7.95 -2.35
CA THR A 79 14.50 -6.91 -1.55
C THR A 79 13.57 -6.39 -0.45
N PRO A 80 14.12 -5.88 0.66
CA PRO A 80 13.30 -5.25 1.69
C PRO A 80 12.44 -4.10 1.15
N ALA A 81 12.96 -3.31 0.22
CA ALA A 81 12.23 -2.21 -0.41
C ALA A 81 11.02 -2.72 -1.19
N GLU A 82 11.19 -3.73 -2.04
CA GLU A 82 10.08 -4.33 -2.78
C GLU A 82 9.02 -4.93 -1.86
N LEU A 83 9.45 -5.65 -0.83
CA LEU A 83 8.53 -6.22 0.16
C LEU A 83 7.78 -5.13 0.93
N SER A 84 8.44 -4.02 1.23
CA SER A 84 7.81 -2.91 1.95
C SER A 84 6.67 -2.27 1.15
N ILE A 85 6.77 -2.26 -0.18
CA ILE A 85 5.70 -1.81 -1.07
C ILE A 85 4.46 -2.70 -0.87
N LEU A 86 4.66 -4.01 -0.86
CA LEU A 86 3.57 -4.96 -0.63
C LEU A 86 2.98 -4.79 0.79
N VAL A 87 3.81 -4.54 1.80
CA VAL A 87 3.35 -4.25 3.16
C VAL A 87 2.42 -3.04 3.18
N HIS A 88 2.81 -1.95 2.49
CA HIS A 88 2.00 -0.74 2.38
C HIS A 88 0.60 -1.04 1.81
N GLU A 89 0.54 -1.76 0.70
CA GLU A 89 -0.74 -2.09 0.07
C GLU A 89 -1.56 -3.09 0.90
N MET A 90 -0.91 -3.98 1.64
CA MET A 90 -1.58 -4.89 2.55
C MET A 90 -2.26 -4.15 3.71
N VAL A 91 -1.70 -3.02 4.16
CA VAL A 91 -2.37 -2.16 5.15
C VAL A 91 -3.72 -1.69 4.59
N HIS A 92 -3.73 -1.19 3.35
CA HIS A 92 -4.97 -0.75 2.71
C HIS A 92 -5.98 -1.89 2.58
N HIS A 93 -5.52 -3.09 2.25
CA HIS A 93 -6.41 -4.26 2.19
C HIS A 93 -7.04 -4.56 3.54
N LEU A 94 -6.25 -4.58 4.62
CA LEU A 94 -6.77 -4.85 5.96
C LEU A 94 -7.68 -3.72 6.46
N GLN A 95 -7.38 -2.47 6.13
CA GLN A 95 -8.28 -1.35 6.42
C GLN A 95 -9.62 -1.52 5.72
N ASN A 96 -9.61 -1.95 4.46
CA ASN A 96 -10.81 -2.16 3.66
C ASN A 96 -11.65 -3.32 4.18
N VAL A 97 -11.07 -4.50 4.35
CA VAL A 97 -11.82 -5.68 4.84
C VAL A 97 -12.27 -5.52 6.29
N GLY A 98 -11.55 -4.73 7.09
CA GLY A 98 -11.93 -4.36 8.45
C GLY A 98 -12.97 -3.26 8.51
N GLN A 99 -13.35 -2.67 7.39
CA GLN A 99 -14.31 -1.58 7.29
C GLN A 99 -13.96 -0.38 8.18
N LEU A 100 -12.67 -0.06 8.27
CA LEU A 100 -12.19 1.08 9.04
C LEU A 100 -12.66 2.39 8.39
N LYS A 101 -12.98 3.37 9.22
CA LYS A 101 -13.52 4.66 8.76
C LYS A 101 -12.44 5.74 8.78
N PHE A 102 -12.45 6.57 7.75
CA PHE A 102 -11.50 7.67 7.58
C PHE A 102 -12.25 8.94 7.17
N ALA A 103 -11.73 10.09 7.57
CA ALA A 103 -12.31 11.38 7.20
C ALA A 103 -12.10 11.69 5.71
N CYS A 104 -10.99 11.20 5.14
CA CYS A 104 -10.67 11.34 3.72
C CYS A 104 -9.77 10.17 3.30
N PRO A 105 -9.64 9.89 1.98
CA PRO A 105 -8.78 8.80 1.51
C PRO A 105 -7.32 8.90 1.94
N GLU A 106 -6.79 10.11 2.04
CA GLU A 106 -5.39 10.36 2.41
C GLU A 106 -5.08 9.90 3.85
N GLU A 107 -6.06 9.95 4.73
CA GLU A 107 -5.88 9.54 6.14
C GLU A 107 -5.51 8.08 6.29
N ARG A 108 -5.85 7.24 5.31
CA ARG A 108 -5.45 5.82 5.26
C ARG A 108 -3.94 5.65 5.12
N GLU A 109 -3.28 6.63 4.54
CA GLU A 109 -1.85 6.57 4.23
C GLU A 109 -0.96 6.62 5.46
N GLU A 110 -1.42 7.27 6.53
CA GLU A 110 -0.62 7.43 7.75
C GLU A 110 -0.13 6.08 8.29
N LEU A 111 -1.04 5.13 8.47
CA LEU A 111 -0.70 3.81 8.98
C LEU A 111 0.07 2.99 7.95
N ALA A 112 -0.25 3.14 6.67
CA ALA A 112 0.43 2.42 5.60
C ALA A 112 1.92 2.81 5.52
N TYR A 113 2.25 4.09 5.58
CA TYR A 113 3.64 4.55 5.60
C TYR A 113 4.34 4.15 6.90
N LYS A 114 3.65 4.23 8.03
CA LYS A 114 4.21 3.82 9.32
C LYS A 114 4.57 2.33 9.33
N ALA A 115 3.70 1.49 8.81
CA ALA A 115 3.95 0.06 8.70
C ALA A 115 5.08 -0.25 7.71
N GLN A 116 5.10 0.45 6.58
CA GLN A 116 6.17 0.33 5.59
C GLN A 116 7.52 0.67 6.18
N ASP A 117 7.62 1.78 6.90
CA ASP A 117 8.84 2.21 7.56
C ASP A 117 9.29 1.21 8.64
N SER A 118 8.35 0.72 9.45
CA SER A 118 8.65 -0.29 10.47
C SER A 118 9.17 -1.59 9.87
N TRP A 119 8.62 -2.02 8.75
CA TRP A 119 9.12 -3.18 8.01
C TRP A 119 10.56 -2.96 7.54
N LEU A 120 10.83 -1.81 6.94
CA LEU A 120 12.18 -1.46 6.48
C LEU A 120 13.18 -1.45 7.62
N HIS A 121 12.79 -0.95 8.81
CA HIS A 121 13.65 -0.94 9.99
C HIS A 121 14.09 -2.34 10.43
N LEU A 122 13.30 -3.38 10.17
CA LEU A 122 13.72 -4.76 10.45
C LEU A 122 14.99 -5.16 9.68
N PHE A 123 15.26 -4.47 8.57
CA PHE A 123 16.41 -4.73 7.70
C PHE A 123 17.45 -3.62 7.76
N GLY A 124 17.37 -2.73 8.77
CA GLY A 124 18.28 -1.59 8.90
C GLY A 124 18.08 -0.50 7.87
N ARG A 125 16.87 -0.39 7.29
CA ARG A 125 16.52 0.58 6.25
C ARG A 125 15.38 1.47 6.73
N ASP A 126 15.07 2.53 5.97
CA ASP A 126 13.97 3.44 6.28
C ASP A 126 13.34 4.02 4.99
N LEU A 127 12.15 4.62 5.13
CA LEU A 127 11.43 5.23 4.02
C LEU A 127 12.17 6.41 3.40
N GLU A 128 12.82 7.22 4.23
CA GLU A 128 13.51 8.41 3.76
C GLU A 128 14.66 8.04 2.81
N SER A 129 15.47 7.06 3.19
CA SER A 129 16.60 6.60 2.37
C SER A 129 16.17 5.82 1.13
N ASP A 130 15.18 4.93 1.27
CA ASP A 130 14.79 4.02 0.19
C ASP A 130 13.79 4.63 -0.79
N PHE A 131 12.92 5.54 -0.33
CA PHE A 131 11.84 6.11 -1.14
C PHE A 131 11.81 7.63 -1.15
N GLN A 132 12.80 8.27 -0.53
CA GLN A 132 12.87 9.74 -0.41
C GLN A 132 11.62 10.35 0.23
N MET A 133 11.06 9.63 1.20
CA MET A 133 9.85 10.00 1.93
C MET A 133 10.21 10.50 3.31
N ASP A 134 10.52 11.81 3.42
CA ASP A 134 10.79 12.44 4.71
C ASP A 134 9.49 12.61 5.52
N PRO A 135 9.59 12.90 6.84
CA PRO A 135 8.41 13.05 7.70
C PRO A 135 7.44 14.13 7.24
N PHE A 136 7.92 15.21 6.63
CA PHE A 136 7.06 16.27 6.11
C PHE A 136 6.25 15.80 4.90
N THR A 137 6.90 15.08 3.97
CA THR A 137 6.23 14.49 2.80
C THR A 137 5.14 13.51 3.24
N ILE A 138 5.43 12.65 4.21
CA ILE A 138 4.46 11.71 4.77
C ILE A 138 3.29 12.46 5.40
N LEU A 139 3.56 13.52 6.15
CA LEU A 139 2.52 14.34 6.78
C LEU A 139 1.58 14.94 5.74
N VAL A 140 2.12 15.51 4.67
CA VAL A 140 1.31 16.11 3.59
C VAL A 140 0.45 15.04 2.90
N LYS A 141 1.01 13.86 2.64
CA LYS A 141 0.31 12.77 1.93
C LYS A 141 -0.74 12.06 2.80
N SER A 142 -0.68 12.20 4.11
CA SER A 142 -1.53 11.45 5.05
C SER A 142 -2.57 12.29 5.77
N LYS A 143 -2.72 13.56 5.45
CA LYS A 143 -3.70 14.45 6.08
C LYS A 143 -4.76 14.92 5.10
N CYS A 144 -5.96 15.11 5.64
CA CYS A 144 -7.06 15.74 4.91
C CYS A 144 -6.78 17.24 4.79
N LEU A 145 -6.68 17.73 3.58
CA LEU A 145 -6.45 19.16 3.30
C LEU A 145 -7.68 19.80 2.69
#